data_30167b6f7cfad0e5486f003cae559003
#
_entry.id   30167b6f7cfad0e5486f003cae559003
#
_cell.length_a   1.000
_cell.length_b   1.000
_cell.length_c   1.000
_cell.angle_alpha   90.00
_cell.angle_beta   90.00
_cell.angle_gamma   90.00
#
_symmetry.space_group_name_H-M   'P 1'
#
loop_
_entity.id
_entity.type
_entity.pdbx_description
1 polymer ?
#
loop_
_entity_poly.entity_id
_entity_poly.type
_entity_poly.pdbx_seq_one_letter_code
_entity_poly.pdbx_strand_id
1 'polypeptide(L)'
;MRGPATHARQLACAGAVVLGAAGWFGPPQLRPGMLALAALCASAGGRAGGAIAAVVAAFAPVPGPVRAGLVATALVAAELDHRHRGARHTLRTRTFTDRLTGLRNYDYFSEVMRSELARVRRYGGCMTLVMLDLDRFKDYNDSHGHGAGNRLLASVGHVLAREKRDADIAARFGGEEFALLVPGRGAEAMVVAERVRQAIADIPMGALDRHNVPDIVTASAGIATFPVDARDAEELFEQADRALYEAKRRGRNRVIAYEAQSPSSGQNQSGA
;
A
#
# COMPACT_ATOMS: atom_id res chain seq x y z
N MET A 1 6.40 -11.57 0.34
CA MET A 1 7.32 -12.06 1.40
C MET A 1 6.84 -11.52 2.75
N ARG A 2 6.56 -12.39 3.73
CA ARG A 2 6.13 -11.95 5.08
C ARG A 2 7.33 -11.36 5.80
N GLY A 3 7.26 -10.10 6.24
CA GLY A 3 8.38 -9.36 6.83
C GLY A 3 8.86 -9.96 8.16
N PRO A 4 10.09 -9.63 8.62
CA PRO A 4 10.73 -10.21 9.80
C PRO A 4 9.89 -10.07 11.10
N ALA A 5 9.05 -9.06 11.21
CA ALA A 5 8.12 -8.88 12.33
C ALA A 5 7.03 -9.97 12.41
N THR A 6 6.65 -10.58 11.30
CA THR A 6 5.64 -11.65 11.25
C THR A 6 6.24 -12.97 11.76
N HIS A 7 7.48 -13.26 11.39
CA HIS A 7 8.20 -14.43 11.88
C HIS A 7 8.48 -14.36 13.39
N ALA A 8 8.91 -13.21 13.90
CA ALA A 8 9.12 -13.03 15.33
C ALA A 8 7.84 -13.25 16.16
N ARG A 9 6.68 -12.83 15.63
CA ARG A 9 5.38 -13.07 16.28
C ARG A 9 4.94 -14.53 16.24
N GLN A 10 5.18 -15.23 15.13
CA GLN A 10 4.89 -16.66 15.03
C GLN A 10 5.74 -17.47 15.98
N LEU A 11 7.04 -17.12 16.12
CA LEU A 11 7.93 -17.75 17.08
C LEU A 11 7.52 -17.47 18.53
N ALA A 12 7.07 -16.26 18.86
CA ALA A 12 6.57 -15.92 20.20
C ALA A 12 5.31 -16.72 20.55
N CYS A 13 4.36 -16.86 19.60
CA CYS A 13 3.15 -17.69 19.81
C CYS A 13 3.50 -19.18 19.95
N ALA A 14 4.40 -19.71 19.13
CA ALA A 14 4.86 -21.09 19.24
C ALA A 14 5.59 -21.34 20.57
N GLY A 15 6.44 -20.41 20.99
CA GLY A 15 7.12 -20.46 22.30
C GLY A 15 6.14 -20.47 23.46
N ALA A 16 5.06 -19.67 23.40
CA ALA A 16 4.02 -19.63 24.41
C ALA A 16 3.29 -20.96 24.56
N VAL A 17 2.99 -21.63 23.44
CA VAL A 17 2.34 -22.97 23.45
C VAL A 17 3.26 -24.02 24.06
N VAL A 18 4.54 -24.03 23.67
CA VAL A 18 5.53 -24.97 24.19
C VAL A 18 5.76 -24.78 25.69
N LEU A 19 5.91 -23.53 26.15
CA LEU A 19 6.09 -23.21 27.57
C LEU A 19 4.85 -23.52 28.40
N GLY A 20 3.66 -23.30 27.85
CA GLY A 20 2.39 -23.68 28.46
C GLY A 20 2.25 -25.19 28.65
N ALA A 21 2.58 -25.96 27.61
CA ALA A 21 2.58 -27.44 27.67
C ALA A 21 3.64 -27.97 28.66
N ALA A 22 4.86 -27.44 28.63
CA ALA A 22 5.91 -27.81 29.57
C ALA A 22 5.55 -27.46 31.03
N GLY A 23 4.86 -26.32 31.25
CA GLY A 23 4.31 -25.95 32.57
C GLY A 23 3.25 -26.92 33.09
N TRP A 24 2.48 -27.52 32.17
CA TRP A 24 1.45 -28.51 32.51
C TRP A 24 2.04 -29.83 32.96
N PHE A 25 3.10 -30.33 32.31
CA PHE A 25 3.77 -31.62 32.62
C PHE A 25 5.00 -31.47 33.51
N GLY A 26 5.43 -30.28 33.84
CA GLY A 26 6.60 -30.01 34.62
C GLY A 26 6.40 -30.19 36.15
N PRO A 27 7.49 -30.11 36.96
CA PRO A 27 7.44 -30.18 38.43
C PRO A 27 6.50 -29.14 39.02
N PRO A 28 5.69 -29.48 40.03
CA PRO A 28 4.69 -28.57 40.61
C PRO A 28 5.23 -27.19 41.03
N GLN A 29 6.47 -27.14 41.46
CA GLN A 29 7.15 -25.94 41.96
C GLN A 29 7.46 -24.93 40.83
N LEU A 30 7.66 -25.35 39.58
CA LEU A 30 8.01 -24.51 38.44
C LEU A 30 6.78 -24.11 37.61
N ARG A 31 5.63 -24.74 37.78
CA ARG A 31 4.42 -24.52 37.01
C ARG A 31 3.95 -23.07 36.97
N PRO A 32 3.89 -22.32 38.10
CA PRO A 32 3.44 -20.92 38.07
C PRO A 32 4.35 -20.01 37.24
N GLY A 33 5.66 -20.20 37.37
CA GLY A 33 6.65 -19.39 36.62
C GLY A 33 6.60 -19.65 35.10
N MET A 34 6.46 -20.90 34.70
CA MET A 34 6.38 -21.27 33.29
C MET A 34 5.09 -20.78 32.64
N LEU A 35 3.97 -20.81 33.38
CA LEU A 35 2.69 -20.26 32.89
C LEU A 35 2.73 -18.73 32.80
N ALA A 36 3.36 -18.04 33.73
CA ALA A 36 3.57 -16.59 33.68
C ALA A 36 4.46 -16.19 32.49
N LEU A 37 5.51 -16.96 32.19
CA LEU A 37 6.38 -16.74 31.05
C LEU A 37 5.65 -17.03 29.73
N ALA A 38 4.82 -18.06 29.67
CA ALA A 38 3.97 -18.37 28.52
C ALA A 38 2.97 -17.22 28.24
N ALA A 39 2.36 -16.66 29.29
CA ALA A 39 1.46 -15.52 29.17
C ALA A 39 2.19 -14.26 28.64
N LEU A 40 3.41 -13.99 29.12
CA LEU A 40 4.26 -12.91 28.63
C LEU A 40 4.65 -13.08 27.15
N CYS A 41 5.10 -14.26 26.76
CA CYS A 41 5.42 -14.58 25.37
C CYS A 41 4.19 -14.44 24.45
N ALA A 42 3.04 -14.90 24.91
CA ALA A 42 1.79 -14.82 24.14
C ALA A 42 1.29 -13.37 23.98
N SER A 43 1.49 -12.50 24.99
CA SER A 43 1.15 -11.08 24.90
C SER A 43 1.94 -10.35 23.80
N ALA A 44 3.17 -10.76 23.54
CA ALA A 44 3.98 -10.24 22.44
C ALA A 44 3.40 -10.56 21.04
N GLY A 45 2.56 -11.58 20.94
CA GLY A 45 1.85 -11.98 19.73
C GLY A 45 0.62 -11.14 19.36
N GLY A 46 0.23 -10.16 20.17
CA GLY A 46 -0.93 -9.30 19.96
C GLY A 46 -2.25 -9.91 20.40
N ARG A 47 -3.39 -9.50 19.80
CA ARG A 47 -4.73 -9.98 20.22
C ARG A 47 -4.85 -11.50 20.22
N ALA A 48 -4.33 -12.16 19.20
CA ALA A 48 -4.32 -13.62 19.14
C ALA A 48 -3.46 -14.21 20.26
N GLY A 49 -2.29 -13.64 20.53
CA GLY A 49 -1.41 -14.04 21.61
C GLY A 49 -2.04 -13.83 22.99
N GLY A 50 -2.70 -12.70 23.22
CA GLY A 50 -3.43 -12.42 24.45
C GLY A 50 -4.59 -13.38 24.69
N ALA A 51 -5.34 -13.73 23.66
CA ALA A 51 -6.41 -14.72 23.75
C ALA A 51 -5.87 -16.11 24.10
N ILE A 52 -4.78 -16.54 23.47
CA ILE A 52 -4.11 -17.82 23.81
C ILE A 52 -3.62 -17.80 25.26
N ALA A 53 -3.00 -16.70 25.70
CA ALA A 53 -2.54 -16.57 27.08
C ALA A 53 -3.69 -16.65 28.09
N ALA A 54 -4.83 -16.02 27.79
CA ALA A 54 -6.02 -16.06 28.64
C ALA A 54 -6.58 -17.50 28.74
N VAL A 55 -6.64 -18.24 27.62
CA VAL A 55 -7.07 -19.65 27.62
C VAL A 55 -6.11 -20.52 28.44
N VAL A 56 -4.80 -20.40 28.23
CA VAL A 56 -3.80 -21.16 29.00
C VAL A 56 -3.90 -20.85 30.49
N ALA A 57 -4.07 -19.57 30.87
CA ALA A 57 -4.23 -19.16 32.25
C ALA A 57 -5.54 -19.67 32.89
N ALA A 58 -6.63 -19.77 32.12
CA ALA A 58 -7.93 -20.28 32.59
C ALA A 58 -7.87 -21.76 32.99
N PHE A 59 -7.05 -22.56 32.32
CA PHE A 59 -6.86 -23.98 32.58
C PHE A 59 -5.65 -24.27 33.49
N ALA A 60 -4.94 -23.26 33.97
CA ALA A 60 -3.77 -23.45 34.82
C ALA A 60 -4.16 -24.09 36.19
N PRO A 61 -3.37 -25.04 36.69
CA PRO A 61 -3.60 -25.70 37.99
C PRO A 61 -3.13 -24.79 39.14
N VAL A 62 -3.71 -23.59 39.26
CA VAL A 62 -3.41 -22.59 40.30
C VAL A 62 -4.68 -22.17 41.03
N PRO A 63 -4.58 -21.65 42.26
CA PRO A 63 -5.74 -21.18 43.03
C PRO A 63 -6.59 -20.17 42.25
N GLY A 64 -7.91 -20.24 42.46
CA GLY A 64 -8.89 -19.43 41.73
C GLY A 64 -8.57 -17.93 41.63
N PRO A 65 -8.19 -17.25 42.71
CA PRO A 65 -7.84 -15.82 42.68
C PRO A 65 -6.64 -15.51 41.77
N VAL A 66 -5.60 -16.37 41.82
CA VAL A 66 -4.39 -16.21 40.99
C VAL A 66 -4.73 -16.43 39.51
N ARG A 67 -5.58 -17.41 39.20
CA ARG A 67 -6.07 -17.69 37.85
C ARG A 67 -6.83 -16.50 37.27
N ALA A 68 -7.76 -15.93 38.03
CA ALA A 68 -8.50 -14.74 37.63
C ALA A 68 -7.57 -13.56 37.33
N GLY A 69 -6.54 -13.34 38.18
CA GLY A 69 -5.54 -12.33 37.96
C GLY A 69 -4.73 -12.50 36.67
N LEU A 70 -4.29 -13.73 36.37
CA LEU A 70 -3.54 -14.04 35.15
C LEU A 70 -4.39 -13.81 33.87
N VAL A 71 -5.64 -14.25 33.88
CA VAL A 71 -6.57 -14.01 32.77
C VAL A 71 -6.82 -12.54 32.57
N ALA A 72 -7.11 -11.79 33.63
CA ALA A 72 -7.32 -10.34 33.57
C ALA A 72 -6.09 -9.60 33.03
N THR A 73 -4.89 -9.94 33.50
CA THR A 73 -3.64 -9.33 33.04
C THR A 73 -3.39 -9.61 31.55
N ALA A 74 -3.63 -10.85 31.09
CA ALA A 74 -3.48 -11.19 29.67
C ALA A 74 -4.46 -10.44 28.77
N LEU A 75 -5.70 -10.27 29.20
CA LEU A 75 -6.72 -9.53 28.46
C LEU A 75 -6.41 -8.02 28.42
N VAL A 76 -6.01 -7.43 29.55
CA VAL A 76 -5.60 -6.01 29.61
C VAL A 76 -4.37 -5.76 28.73
N ALA A 77 -3.36 -6.63 28.78
CA ALA A 77 -2.18 -6.52 27.92
C ALA A 77 -2.53 -6.61 26.44
N ALA A 78 -3.44 -7.51 26.06
CA ALA A 78 -3.92 -7.63 24.68
C ALA A 78 -4.68 -6.38 24.20
N GLU A 79 -5.51 -5.80 25.05
CA GLU A 79 -6.28 -4.59 24.75
C GLU A 79 -5.36 -3.35 24.68
N LEU A 80 -4.41 -3.21 25.61
CA LEU A 80 -3.41 -2.14 25.57
C LEU A 80 -2.56 -2.21 24.29
N ASP A 81 -2.09 -3.40 23.90
CA ASP A 81 -1.34 -3.58 22.67
C ASP A 81 -2.18 -3.27 21.42
N HIS A 82 -3.48 -3.57 21.46
CA HIS A 82 -4.41 -3.18 20.39
C HIS A 82 -4.57 -1.66 20.31
N ARG A 83 -4.80 -0.99 21.45
CA ARG A 83 -4.91 0.49 21.52
C ARG A 83 -3.60 1.17 21.14
N HIS A 84 -2.46 0.65 21.59
CA HIS A 84 -1.14 1.17 21.23
C HIS A 84 -0.81 0.98 19.75
N ARG A 85 -1.31 -0.06 19.10
CA ARG A 85 -1.16 -0.21 17.63
C ARG A 85 -2.05 0.78 16.88
N GLY A 86 -3.27 1.00 17.34
CA GLY A 86 -4.14 2.05 16.82
C GLY A 86 -3.53 3.43 17.00
N ALA A 87 -3.03 3.74 18.21
CA ALA A 87 -2.36 5.00 18.52
C ALA A 87 -1.01 5.17 17.79
N ARG A 88 -0.22 4.10 17.60
CA ARG A 88 1.00 4.14 16.78
C ARG A 88 0.74 4.32 15.29
N HIS A 89 -0.42 3.89 14.79
CA HIS A 89 -0.89 4.24 13.44
C HIS A 89 -1.28 5.72 13.35
N THR A 90 -1.78 6.30 14.44
CA THR A 90 -2.22 7.71 14.50
C THR A 90 -1.09 8.67 14.89
N LEU A 91 -0.04 8.18 15.61
CA LEU A 91 1.14 8.96 16.02
C LEU A 91 2.38 8.73 15.15
N ARG A 92 2.32 7.87 14.11
CA ARG A 92 3.19 8.09 12.96
C ARG A 92 2.81 9.48 12.51
N THR A 93 3.65 10.46 12.84
CA THR A 93 3.62 11.78 12.22
C THR A 93 3.16 11.54 10.81
N ARG A 94 1.97 12.04 10.46
CA ARG A 94 1.45 11.99 9.10
C ARG A 94 2.43 12.80 8.26
N THR A 95 3.56 12.20 7.91
CA THR A 95 4.39 12.71 6.83
C THR A 95 3.55 12.44 5.60
N PHE A 96 2.84 13.46 5.15
CA PHE A 96 2.03 13.44 3.93
C PHE A 96 2.89 13.31 2.67
N THR A 97 4.17 13.04 2.85
CA THR A 97 5.19 13.06 1.81
C THR A 97 5.96 11.75 1.81
N ASP A 98 6.16 11.17 0.64
CA ASP A 98 7.09 10.06 0.43
C ASP A 98 8.54 10.56 0.54
N ARG A 99 9.32 9.95 1.41
CA ARG A 99 10.70 10.41 1.73
C ARG A 99 11.68 10.26 0.57
N LEU A 100 11.43 9.33 -0.34
CA LEU A 100 12.34 9.06 -1.44
C LEU A 100 12.11 10.03 -2.59
N THR A 101 10.86 10.28 -2.94
CA THR A 101 10.48 11.06 -4.13
C THR A 101 10.13 12.51 -3.83
N GLY A 102 9.86 12.86 -2.56
CA GLY A 102 9.38 14.18 -2.16
C GLY A 102 7.93 14.48 -2.54
N LEU A 103 7.27 13.58 -3.26
CA LEU A 103 5.85 13.69 -3.61
C LEU A 103 4.93 13.41 -2.42
N ARG A 104 3.65 13.63 -2.60
CA ARG A 104 2.64 13.15 -1.64
C ARG A 104 2.66 11.62 -1.55
N ASN A 105 2.31 11.07 -0.38
CA ASN A 105 2.15 9.63 -0.22
C ASN A 105 0.71 9.19 -0.51
N TYR A 106 0.49 7.88 -0.57
CA TYR A 106 -0.80 7.26 -0.78
C TYR A 106 -1.90 7.75 0.17
N ASP A 107 -1.59 7.85 1.48
CA ASP A 107 -2.58 8.23 2.50
C ASP A 107 -3.12 9.64 2.25
N TYR A 108 -2.23 10.61 2.01
CA TYR A 108 -2.62 11.98 1.66
C TYR A 108 -3.41 12.03 0.35
N PHE A 109 -2.91 11.35 -0.68
CA PHE A 109 -3.54 11.35 -2.00
C PHE A 109 -4.98 10.82 -1.93
N SER A 110 -5.18 9.69 -1.26
CA SER A 110 -6.50 9.08 -1.10
C SER A 110 -7.48 9.95 -0.32
N GLU A 111 -7.02 10.66 0.72
CA GLU A 111 -7.83 11.59 1.51
C GLU A 111 -8.27 12.78 0.66
N VAL A 112 -7.32 13.41 -0.05
CA VAL A 112 -7.62 14.58 -0.89
C VAL A 112 -8.48 14.18 -2.08
N MET A 113 -8.24 13.07 -2.73
CA MET A 113 -9.06 12.59 -3.83
C MET A 113 -10.52 12.43 -3.42
N ARG A 114 -10.81 11.77 -2.29
CA ARG A 114 -12.19 11.65 -1.80
C ARG A 114 -12.84 13.01 -1.56
N SER A 115 -12.10 13.95 -0.99
CA SER A 115 -12.57 15.32 -0.75
C SER A 115 -12.89 16.05 -2.06
N GLU A 116 -11.99 15.97 -3.04
CA GLU A 116 -12.17 16.62 -4.34
C GLU A 116 -13.33 16.00 -5.15
N LEU A 117 -13.48 14.67 -5.13
CA LEU A 117 -14.63 14.03 -5.77
C LEU A 117 -15.96 14.42 -5.10
N ALA A 118 -15.99 14.55 -3.79
CA ALA A 118 -17.17 15.06 -3.07
C ALA A 118 -17.47 16.51 -3.47
N ARG A 119 -16.44 17.35 -3.66
CA ARG A 119 -16.57 18.72 -4.15
C ARG A 119 -17.13 18.77 -5.57
N VAL A 120 -16.58 17.95 -6.48
CA VAL A 120 -17.08 17.84 -7.86
C VAL A 120 -18.53 17.37 -7.90
N ARG A 121 -18.89 16.38 -7.06
CA ARG A 121 -20.27 15.88 -6.96
C ARG A 121 -21.26 16.96 -6.53
N ARG A 122 -20.82 17.89 -5.63
CA ARG A 122 -21.67 18.95 -5.08
C ARG A 122 -21.78 20.17 -5.99
N TYR A 123 -20.66 20.56 -6.61
CA TYR A 123 -20.57 21.84 -7.31
C TYR A 123 -20.45 21.68 -8.84
N GLY A 124 -20.36 20.47 -9.31
CA GLY A 124 -20.11 20.17 -10.72
C GLY A 124 -18.63 20.25 -11.09
N GLY A 125 -18.34 20.02 -12.36
CA GLY A 125 -17.01 19.94 -12.92
C GLY A 125 -16.56 18.50 -13.15
N CYS A 126 -15.25 18.32 -13.36
CA CYS A 126 -14.61 17.01 -13.54
C CYS A 126 -13.30 16.95 -12.76
N MET A 127 -12.91 15.73 -12.40
CA MET A 127 -11.63 15.42 -11.80
C MET A 127 -11.08 14.16 -12.48
N THR A 128 -9.87 14.22 -12.96
CA THR A 128 -9.25 13.12 -13.69
C THR A 128 -8.13 12.51 -12.88
N LEU A 129 -8.16 11.19 -12.75
CA LEU A 129 -7.09 10.37 -12.18
C LEU A 129 -6.18 9.85 -13.29
N VAL A 130 -4.89 10.03 -13.12
CA VAL A 130 -3.84 9.40 -13.92
C VAL A 130 -3.09 8.42 -13.03
N MET A 131 -3.13 7.15 -13.35
CA MET A 131 -2.26 6.12 -12.76
C MET A 131 -1.07 5.91 -13.68
N LEU A 132 0.14 5.92 -13.13
CA LEU A 132 1.39 5.81 -13.86
C LEU A 132 2.28 4.76 -13.21
N ASP A 133 2.96 3.95 -14.02
CA ASP A 133 3.86 2.90 -13.56
C ASP A 133 5.10 2.87 -14.48
N LEU A 134 6.27 2.67 -13.86
CA LEU A 134 7.53 2.60 -14.59
C LEU A 134 7.68 1.25 -15.29
N ASP A 135 7.86 1.31 -16.60
CA ASP A 135 7.98 0.12 -17.43
C ASP A 135 9.26 -0.65 -17.09
N ARG A 136 9.11 -1.94 -16.79
CA ARG A 136 10.21 -2.86 -16.51
C ARG A 136 11.14 -2.40 -15.36
N PHE A 137 10.60 -1.69 -14.37
CA PHE A 137 11.40 -1.21 -13.25
C PHE A 137 12.08 -2.33 -12.46
N LYS A 138 11.47 -3.51 -12.40
CA LYS A 138 12.06 -4.69 -11.79
C LYS A 138 13.32 -5.12 -12.55
N ASP A 139 13.25 -5.19 -13.88
CA ASP A 139 14.40 -5.58 -14.73
C ASP A 139 15.54 -4.59 -14.56
N TYR A 140 15.22 -3.29 -14.44
CA TYR A 140 16.19 -2.24 -14.14
C TYR A 140 16.87 -2.46 -12.77
N ASN A 141 16.10 -2.76 -11.72
CA ASN A 141 16.64 -3.05 -10.40
C ASN A 141 17.51 -4.31 -10.38
N ASP A 142 17.10 -5.34 -11.11
CA ASP A 142 17.84 -6.60 -11.19
C ASP A 142 19.19 -6.39 -11.91
N SER A 143 19.27 -5.48 -12.87
CA SER A 143 20.48 -5.15 -13.63
C SER A 143 21.42 -4.16 -12.92
N HIS A 144 20.86 -3.13 -12.26
CA HIS A 144 21.61 -1.98 -11.73
C HIS A 144 21.60 -1.87 -10.19
N GLY A 145 20.87 -2.77 -9.54
CA GLY A 145 20.69 -2.82 -8.09
C GLY A 145 19.69 -1.79 -7.55
N HIS A 146 19.15 -2.06 -6.36
CA HIS A 146 18.13 -1.22 -5.71
C HIS A 146 18.56 0.22 -5.45
N GLY A 147 19.88 0.47 -5.31
CA GLY A 147 20.39 1.83 -5.13
C GLY A 147 20.17 2.70 -6.37
N ALA A 148 20.36 2.14 -7.57
CA ALA A 148 20.07 2.82 -8.84
C ALA A 148 18.56 3.03 -9.02
N GLY A 149 17.74 2.01 -8.72
CA GLY A 149 16.29 2.14 -8.74
C GLY A 149 15.76 3.22 -7.81
N ASN A 150 16.32 3.37 -6.62
CA ASN A 150 15.95 4.46 -5.72
C ASN A 150 16.30 5.84 -6.29
N ARG A 151 17.47 5.99 -6.93
CA ARG A 151 17.82 7.25 -7.61
C ARG A 151 16.86 7.56 -8.77
N LEU A 152 16.51 6.56 -9.56
CA LEU A 152 15.52 6.69 -10.62
C LEU A 152 14.15 7.13 -10.08
N LEU A 153 13.64 6.47 -9.03
CA LEU A 153 12.37 6.87 -8.39
C LEU A 153 12.41 8.32 -7.87
N ALA A 154 13.53 8.76 -7.30
CA ALA A 154 13.70 10.15 -6.88
C ALA A 154 13.67 11.10 -8.07
N SER A 155 14.34 10.76 -9.19
CA SER A 155 14.32 11.55 -10.41
C SER A 155 12.92 11.63 -11.02
N VAL A 156 12.16 10.53 -11.05
CA VAL A 156 10.76 10.52 -11.47
C VAL A 156 9.91 11.41 -10.57
N GLY A 157 10.15 11.39 -9.26
CA GLY A 157 9.50 12.31 -8.32
C GLY A 157 9.74 13.78 -8.67
N HIS A 158 10.97 14.14 -9.00
CA HIS A 158 11.32 15.50 -9.45
C HIS A 158 10.65 15.87 -10.78
N VAL A 159 10.59 14.94 -11.74
CA VAL A 159 9.87 15.14 -13.00
C VAL A 159 8.40 15.44 -12.75
N LEU A 160 7.72 14.60 -11.98
CA LEU A 160 6.31 14.80 -11.63
C LEU A 160 6.06 16.12 -10.92
N ALA A 161 6.93 16.50 -9.97
CA ALA A 161 6.84 17.78 -9.26
C ALA A 161 6.98 19.00 -10.19
N ARG A 162 7.85 18.90 -11.21
CA ARG A 162 8.11 19.98 -12.18
C ARG A 162 7.02 20.08 -13.24
N GLU A 163 6.55 18.93 -13.75
CA GLU A 163 5.63 18.88 -14.88
C GLU A 163 4.15 19.06 -14.48
N LYS A 164 3.79 18.79 -13.22
CA LYS A 164 2.44 19.07 -12.74
C LYS A 164 2.17 20.57 -12.61
N ARG A 165 0.92 20.99 -12.73
CA ARG A 165 0.47 22.35 -12.41
C ARG A 165 0.28 22.50 -10.89
N ASP A 166 0.17 23.71 -10.39
CA ASP A 166 -0.08 23.95 -8.95
C ASP A 166 -1.39 23.35 -8.46
N ALA A 167 -2.42 23.31 -9.33
CA ALA A 167 -3.70 22.72 -9.02
C ALA A 167 -3.68 21.17 -9.05
N ASP A 168 -2.67 20.56 -9.66
CA ASP A 168 -2.54 19.11 -9.76
C ASP A 168 -1.87 18.54 -8.52
N ILE A 169 -2.29 17.36 -8.12
CA ILE A 169 -1.71 16.64 -6.98
C ILE A 169 -0.98 15.41 -7.50
N ALA A 170 0.33 15.34 -7.24
CA ALA A 170 1.14 14.18 -7.57
C ALA A 170 1.52 13.41 -6.31
N ALA A 171 1.49 12.09 -6.41
CA ALA A 171 1.82 11.19 -5.32
C ALA A 171 2.59 9.96 -5.80
N ARG A 172 3.41 9.40 -4.91
CA ARG A 172 3.87 8.04 -5.05
C ARG A 172 2.85 7.10 -4.42
N PHE A 173 2.27 6.24 -5.26
CA PHE A 173 1.15 5.39 -4.89
C PHE A 173 1.62 4.04 -4.33
N GLY A 174 2.67 3.47 -4.90
CA GLY A 174 3.27 2.19 -4.54
C GLY A 174 4.76 2.15 -4.78
N GLY A 175 5.32 0.96 -4.95
CA GLY A 175 6.75 0.75 -5.19
C GLY A 175 7.30 1.58 -6.35
N GLU A 176 6.77 1.36 -7.54
CA GLU A 176 7.12 2.01 -8.82
C GLU A 176 5.92 2.74 -9.45
N GLU A 177 4.83 2.84 -8.68
CA GLU A 177 3.56 3.43 -9.10
C GLU A 177 3.42 4.85 -8.60
N PHE A 178 2.93 5.72 -9.46
CA PHE A 178 2.64 7.12 -9.19
C PHE A 178 1.22 7.46 -9.61
N ALA A 179 0.67 8.50 -9.00
CA ALA A 179 -0.65 8.99 -9.35
C ALA A 179 -0.65 10.51 -9.47
N LEU A 180 -1.45 11.01 -10.43
CA LEU A 180 -1.78 12.44 -10.50
C LEU A 180 -3.30 12.60 -10.43
N LEU A 181 -3.74 13.57 -9.65
CA LEU A 181 -5.12 14.03 -9.64
C LEU A 181 -5.16 15.40 -10.31
N VAL A 182 -5.85 15.48 -11.45
CA VAL A 182 -5.88 16.64 -12.32
C VAL A 182 -7.30 17.20 -12.36
N PRO A 183 -7.51 18.46 -11.90
CA PRO A 183 -8.80 19.13 -12.08
C PRO A 183 -9.07 19.35 -13.57
N GLY A 184 -10.25 18.93 -14.03
CA GLY A 184 -10.65 19.05 -15.43
C GLY A 184 -10.99 17.71 -16.07
N ARG A 185 -11.19 17.75 -17.39
CA ARG A 185 -11.56 16.58 -18.19
C ARG A 185 -10.34 15.78 -18.64
N GLY A 186 -10.57 14.55 -19.08
CA GLY A 186 -9.52 13.64 -19.55
C GLY A 186 -8.55 14.22 -20.58
N ALA A 187 -9.01 15.14 -21.45
CA ALA A 187 -8.15 15.78 -22.44
C ALA A 187 -7.03 16.63 -21.81
N GLU A 188 -7.31 17.37 -20.73
CA GLU A 188 -6.33 18.16 -20.03
C GLU A 188 -5.33 17.27 -19.27
N ALA A 189 -5.83 16.21 -18.67
CA ALA A 189 -5.00 15.23 -18.00
C ALA A 189 -4.12 14.44 -18.98
N MET A 190 -4.61 14.16 -20.20
CA MET A 190 -3.84 13.54 -21.28
C MET A 190 -2.59 14.37 -21.61
N VAL A 191 -2.74 15.68 -21.75
CA VAL A 191 -1.61 16.59 -22.04
C VAL A 191 -0.57 16.55 -20.91
N VAL A 192 -1.01 16.57 -19.66
CA VAL A 192 -0.10 16.50 -18.49
C VAL A 192 0.58 15.13 -18.45
N ALA A 193 -0.18 14.05 -18.62
CA ALA A 193 0.34 12.68 -18.55
C ALA A 193 1.36 12.40 -19.68
N GLU A 194 1.11 12.86 -20.92
CA GLU A 194 2.06 12.71 -22.01
C GLU A 194 3.33 13.53 -21.79
N ARG A 195 3.22 14.73 -21.25
CA ARG A 195 4.39 15.54 -20.90
C ARG A 195 5.24 14.87 -19.81
N VAL A 196 4.59 14.34 -18.78
CA VAL A 196 5.27 13.56 -17.73
C VAL A 196 5.91 12.30 -18.30
N ARG A 197 5.21 11.54 -19.12
CA ARG A 197 5.73 10.34 -19.77
C ARG A 197 7.00 10.65 -20.60
N GLN A 198 6.92 11.69 -21.43
CA GLN A 198 8.06 12.12 -22.23
C GLN A 198 9.24 12.54 -21.36
N ALA A 199 9.00 13.38 -20.34
CA ALA A 199 10.05 13.84 -19.45
C ALA A 199 10.69 12.70 -18.62
N ILE A 200 9.95 11.61 -18.35
CA ILE A 200 10.51 10.40 -17.73
C ILE A 200 11.44 9.68 -18.72
N ALA A 201 11.01 9.53 -19.97
CA ALA A 201 11.83 8.88 -21.01
C ALA A 201 13.12 9.69 -21.31
N ASP A 202 13.11 10.99 -21.08
CA ASP A 202 14.25 11.89 -21.28
C ASP A 202 15.18 11.98 -20.05
N ILE A 203 14.94 11.23 -18.95
CA ILE A 203 15.82 11.22 -17.80
C ILE A 203 17.21 10.69 -18.23
N PRO A 204 18.30 11.47 -18.00
CA PRO A 204 19.63 11.07 -18.40
C PRO A 204 20.15 9.93 -17.51
N MET A 205 20.03 8.71 -17.97
CA MET A 205 20.36 7.49 -17.20
C MET A 205 21.85 7.40 -16.87
N GLY A 206 22.74 7.90 -17.72
CA GLY A 206 24.19 7.95 -17.46
C GLY A 206 24.60 8.74 -16.21
N ALA A 207 23.76 9.67 -15.75
CA ALA A 207 23.95 10.39 -14.48
C ALA A 207 23.52 9.54 -13.27
N LEU A 208 22.69 8.54 -13.47
CA LEU A 208 22.12 7.68 -12.42
C LEU A 208 22.91 6.40 -12.23
N ASP A 209 23.65 5.96 -13.25
CA ASP A 209 24.42 4.72 -13.23
C ASP A 209 25.92 4.95 -13.47
N ARG A 210 26.74 4.32 -12.62
CA ARG A 210 28.21 4.33 -12.75
C ARG A 210 28.73 3.35 -13.82
N HIS A 211 27.87 2.49 -14.35
CA HIS A 211 28.24 1.45 -15.31
C HIS A 211 28.07 1.85 -16.77
N ASN A 212 27.66 3.08 -17.03
CA ASN A 212 27.56 3.68 -18.38
C ASN A 212 26.72 2.87 -19.39
N VAL A 213 25.70 2.14 -18.90
CA VAL A 213 24.76 1.41 -19.74
C VAL A 213 23.58 2.35 -20.05
N PRO A 214 23.31 2.68 -21.31
CA PRO A 214 22.22 3.54 -21.68
C PRO A 214 20.89 2.77 -21.70
N ASP A 215 20.31 2.55 -20.53
CA ASP A 215 18.95 2.02 -20.45
C ASP A 215 17.95 3.16 -20.42
N ILE A 216 17.04 3.16 -21.37
CA ILE A 216 15.91 4.08 -21.37
C ILE A 216 14.81 3.47 -20.51
N VAL A 217 14.48 4.13 -19.41
CA VAL A 217 13.30 3.79 -18.61
C VAL A 217 12.13 4.62 -19.09
N THR A 218 11.01 3.97 -19.36
CA THR A 218 9.77 4.62 -19.79
C THR A 218 8.69 4.42 -18.75
N ALA A 219 7.57 5.09 -18.93
CA ALA A 219 6.39 4.93 -18.09
C ALA A 219 5.15 4.70 -18.96
N SER A 220 4.26 3.87 -18.45
CA SER A 220 2.90 3.72 -18.98
C SER A 220 1.91 4.42 -18.06
N ALA A 221 0.86 5.01 -18.62
CA ALA A 221 -0.18 5.67 -17.82
C ALA A 221 -1.58 5.33 -18.30
N GLY A 222 -2.50 5.24 -17.34
CA GLY A 222 -3.93 5.09 -17.55
C GLY A 222 -4.70 6.28 -16.97
N ILE A 223 -5.73 6.73 -17.67
CA ILE A 223 -6.53 7.90 -17.30
C ILE A 223 -8.00 7.51 -17.16
N ALA A 224 -8.64 7.97 -16.08
CA ALA A 224 -10.09 7.93 -15.93
C ALA A 224 -10.60 9.24 -15.33
N THR A 225 -11.82 9.65 -15.71
CA THR A 225 -12.41 10.94 -15.34
C THR A 225 -13.70 10.76 -14.56
N PHE A 226 -13.79 11.39 -13.41
CA PHE A 226 -15.01 11.49 -12.61
C PHE A 226 -15.78 12.77 -13.00
N PRO A 227 -17.10 12.73 -13.15
CA PRO A 227 -18.01 11.60 -13.00
C PRO A 227 -18.31 10.85 -14.31
N VAL A 228 -17.48 11.02 -15.35
CA VAL A 228 -17.74 10.49 -16.70
C VAL A 228 -17.55 8.97 -16.71
N ASP A 229 -16.40 8.51 -16.20
CA ASP A 229 -15.96 7.11 -16.27
C ASP A 229 -16.21 6.34 -14.97
N ALA A 230 -16.61 7.04 -13.90
CA ALA A 230 -16.74 6.44 -12.57
C ALA A 230 -17.79 7.17 -11.73
N ARG A 231 -18.41 6.45 -10.77
CA ARG A 231 -19.41 6.98 -9.83
C ARG A 231 -18.81 7.34 -8.48
N ASP A 232 -17.67 6.75 -8.13
CA ASP A 232 -16.96 6.96 -6.88
C ASP A 232 -15.45 6.80 -7.03
N ALA A 233 -14.73 6.89 -5.91
CA ALA A 233 -13.28 6.84 -5.90
C ALA A 233 -12.74 5.45 -6.25
N GLU A 234 -13.44 4.40 -5.83
CA GLU A 234 -13.01 3.01 -6.05
C GLU A 234 -13.16 2.66 -7.53
N GLU A 235 -14.29 2.97 -8.13
CA GLU A 235 -14.52 2.79 -9.56
C GLU A 235 -13.55 3.64 -10.40
N LEU A 236 -13.22 4.87 -9.94
CA LEU A 236 -12.26 5.73 -10.64
C LEU A 236 -10.85 5.11 -10.69
N PHE A 237 -10.42 4.50 -9.59
CA PHE A 237 -9.16 3.75 -9.56
C PHE A 237 -9.19 2.54 -10.47
N GLU A 238 -10.26 1.74 -10.42
CA GLU A 238 -10.39 0.56 -11.28
C GLU A 238 -10.32 0.92 -12.77
N GLN A 239 -10.98 2.00 -13.19
CA GLN A 239 -10.98 2.39 -14.58
C GLN A 239 -9.61 2.93 -15.03
N ALA A 240 -8.95 3.72 -14.18
CA ALA A 240 -7.59 4.19 -14.47
C ALA A 240 -6.58 3.04 -14.53
N ASP A 241 -6.71 2.04 -13.63
CA ASP A 241 -5.85 0.86 -13.63
C ASP A 241 -6.09 -0.02 -14.86
N ARG A 242 -7.33 -0.20 -15.28
CA ARG A 242 -7.67 -0.88 -16.55
C ARG A 242 -7.04 -0.19 -17.76
N ALA A 243 -7.09 1.13 -17.80
CA ALA A 243 -6.45 1.90 -18.86
C ALA A 243 -4.91 1.77 -18.82
N LEU A 244 -4.31 1.78 -17.63
CA LEU A 244 -2.88 1.52 -17.45
C LEU A 244 -2.48 0.11 -17.90
N TYR A 245 -3.27 -0.88 -17.56
CA TYR A 245 -3.05 -2.24 -18.02
C TYR A 245 -3.09 -2.34 -19.55
N GLU A 246 -4.03 -1.67 -20.21
CA GLU A 246 -4.08 -1.59 -21.67
C GLU A 246 -2.87 -0.85 -22.26
N ALA A 247 -2.37 0.20 -21.60
CA ALA A 247 -1.15 0.88 -22.01
C ALA A 247 0.06 -0.08 -22.01
N LYS A 248 0.19 -0.89 -20.95
CA LYS A 248 1.23 -1.91 -20.83
C LYS A 248 1.07 -3.02 -21.90
N ARG A 249 -0.16 -3.47 -22.16
CA ARG A 249 -0.44 -4.49 -23.18
C ARG A 249 -0.16 -4.04 -24.60
N ARG A 250 -0.50 -2.78 -24.92
CA ARG A 250 -0.31 -2.22 -26.28
C ARG A 250 1.14 -1.81 -26.58
N GLY A 251 2.09 -2.21 -25.77
CA GLY A 251 3.54 -2.04 -26.01
C GLY A 251 4.22 -1.01 -25.14
N ARG A 252 3.60 -0.61 -24.02
CA ARG A 252 4.17 0.31 -23.01
C ARG A 252 4.48 1.71 -23.56
N ASN A 253 5.16 2.53 -22.75
CA ASN A 253 5.60 3.89 -23.09
C ASN A 253 4.50 4.72 -23.74
N ARG A 254 3.31 4.75 -23.13
CA ARG A 254 2.13 5.46 -23.64
C ARG A 254 1.14 5.82 -22.58
N VAL A 255 0.26 6.73 -22.92
CA VAL A 255 -0.90 7.09 -22.10
C VAL A 255 -2.16 6.57 -22.80
N ILE A 256 -3.05 5.93 -22.05
CA ILE A 256 -4.37 5.48 -22.53
C ILE A 256 -5.44 6.06 -21.62
N ALA A 257 -6.47 6.68 -22.21
CA ALA A 257 -7.69 7.02 -21.50
C ALA A 257 -8.61 5.80 -21.44
N TYR A 258 -9.31 5.64 -20.31
CA TYR A 258 -10.35 4.65 -20.22
C TYR A 258 -11.45 4.92 -21.24
N GLU A 259 -11.82 3.88 -21.97
CA GLU A 259 -12.96 3.86 -22.85
C GLU A 259 -13.94 2.81 -22.34
N ALA A 260 -15.15 3.24 -21.94
CA ALA A 260 -16.19 2.29 -21.60
C ALA A 260 -16.43 1.36 -22.80
N GLN A 261 -16.23 0.07 -22.61
CA GLN A 261 -16.56 -0.91 -23.64
C GLN A 261 -18.07 -0.78 -23.91
N SER A 262 -18.42 -0.25 -25.08
CA SER A 262 -19.79 -0.35 -25.58
C SER A 262 -20.15 -1.84 -25.59
N PRO A 263 -21.32 -2.25 -25.02
CA PRO A 263 -21.73 -3.64 -25.11
C PRO A 263 -21.69 -4.03 -26.58
N SER A 264 -20.89 -5.05 -26.89
CA SER A 264 -20.78 -5.58 -28.24
C SER A 264 -22.20 -5.81 -28.76
N SER A 265 -22.61 -5.02 -29.75
CA SER A 265 -23.85 -5.24 -30.48
C SER A 265 -23.74 -6.65 -31.05
N GLY A 266 -24.47 -7.56 -30.40
CA GLY A 266 -24.56 -8.94 -30.82
C GLY A 266 -24.88 -8.95 -32.30
N GLN A 267 -23.98 -9.54 -33.08
CA GLN A 267 -24.26 -9.90 -34.44
C GLN A 267 -25.45 -10.84 -34.45
N ASN A 268 -26.63 -10.25 -34.68
CA ASN A 268 -27.83 -10.99 -35.01
C ASN A 268 -27.64 -11.44 -36.46
N GLN A 269 -26.91 -12.55 -36.67
CA GLN A 269 -26.98 -13.30 -37.90
C GLN A 269 -28.22 -14.19 -37.82
N SER A 270 -29.37 -13.61 -38.05
CA SER A 270 -30.55 -14.35 -38.50
C SER A 270 -30.37 -14.70 -39.97
N GLY A 271 -29.95 -15.94 -40.22
CA GLY A 271 -30.02 -16.54 -41.53
C GLY A 271 -31.47 -16.60 -42.01
N ALA A 272 -31.68 -16.29 -43.24
CA ALA A 272 -32.77 -16.72 -44.09
C ALA A 272 -32.18 -17.56 -45.22
#